data_e6f9d2af5edd5566f56b365176a4662f
#
_entry.id   e6f9d2af5edd5566f56b365176a4662f
#
_cell.length_a   1.000
_cell.length_b   1.000
_cell.length_c   1.000
_cell.angle_alpha   90.00
_cell.angle_beta   90.00
_cell.angle_gamma   90.00
#
_symmetry.space_group_name_H-M   'P 1'
#
loop_
_entity.id
_entity.type
_entity.pdbx_description
1 polymer ?
#
loop_
_entity_poly.entity_id
_entity_poly.type
_entity_poly.pdbx_seq_one_letter_code
_entity_poly.pdbx_strand_id
1 'polypeptide(L)'
;IVVALDPGHDSTHAGASANGVREEVLTLKIAQYCKAELEEYAGVSVYMTRTTADCPHPGGSSAHDIDQRVADAAAAGASVYVSFHLNSSLSSAAKGAEIIIPNTNWKPQVGNDGKKLATLIESELVGLGLEERKIYSKNTTVNERYEDGSLSDYFTVQISAKEHGIPGIIVEHAFVTNTSDVNNFLNNEAGLKKLGVADATGIAKYFGLSKGQWYKDSTGWWYASGTSYLKNQWAQISGSWYYFDFNGYMETGWQKVVISRWNR
;
A
#
# COMPACT_ATOMS: atom_id res chain seq x y z
N ILE A 1 12.09 -3.97 3.72
CA ILE A 1 11.24 -2.95 3.06
C ILE A 1 9.96 -2.86 3.87
N VAL A 2 9.53 -1.64 4.21
CA VAL A 2 8.23 -1.38 4.83
C VAL A 2 7.31 -0.75 3.79
N VAL A 3 6.12 -1.33 3.59
CA VAL A 3 5.07 -0.82 2.70
C VAL A 3 3.94 -0.32 3.57
N ALA A 4 3.59 0.97 3.47
CA ALA A 4 2.42 1.51 4.14
C ALA A 4 1.19 1.36 3.23
N LEU A 5 0.15 0.70 3.75
CA LEU A 5 -1.16 0.57 3.13
C LEU A 5 -2.15 1.40 3.94
N ASP A 6 -2.79 2.35 3.26
CA ASP A 6 -3.75 3.26 3.85
C ASP A 6 -5.15 2.98 3.28
N PRO A 7 -6.00 2.24 3.97
CA PRO A 7 -7.41 2.15 3.60
C PRO A 7 -8.06 3.52 3.73
N GLY A 8 -8.32 4.21 2.62
CA GLY A 8 -8.91 5.54 2.60
C GLY A 8 -10.24 5.60 3.34
N HIS A 9 -10.55 6.77 3.92
CA HIS A 9 -11.74 7.00 4.72
C HIS A 9 -11.80 6.15 6.01
N ASP A 10 -12.88 6.25 6.75
CA ASP A 10 -13.19 5.49 7.97
C ASP A 10 -14.66 5.72 8.37
N SER A 11 -15.10 5.20 9.51
CA SER A 11 -16.48 5.36 9.99
C SER A 11 -16.86 6.79 10.34
N THR A 12 -15.88 7.66 10.61
CA THR A 12 -16.08 9.09 10.94
C THR A 12 -16.03 9.95 9.68
N HIS A 13 -15.11 9.62 8.75
CA HIS A 13 -14.87 10.34 7.50
C HIS A 13 -15.24 9.42 6.31
N ALA A 14 -16.54 9.15 6.18
CA ALA A 14 -17.05 8.23 5.15
C ALA A 14 -16.71 8.72 3.74
N GLY A 15 -16.46 7.78 2.84
CA GLY A 15 -16.24 8.02 1.43
C GLY A 15 -17.51 7.94 0.59
N ALA A 16 -17.34 7.67 -0.69
CA ALA A 16 -18.46 7.53 -1.63
C ALA A 16 -19.33 6.29 -1.32
N SER A 17 -20.64 6.42 -1.56
CA SER A 17 -21.60 5.32 -1.39
C SER A 17 -22.59 5.32 -2.55
N ALA A 18 -22.67 4.22 -3.28
CA ALA A 18 -23.63 4.02 -4.37
C ALA A 18 -23.78 2.51 -4.65
N ASN A 19 -24.85 2.13 -5.36
CA ASN A 19 -25.09 0.74 -5.78
C ASN A 19 -24.96 -0.32 -4.65
N GLY A 20 -25.29 0.07 -3.42
CA GLY A 20 -25.26 -0.82 -2.25
C GLY A 20 -23.88 -1.06 -1.67
N VAL A 21 -22.84 -0.37 -2.13
CA VAL A 21 -21.47 -0.45 -1.61
C VAL A 21 -21.04 0.87 -0.96
N ARG A 22 -20.09 0.78 -0.02
CA ARG A 22 -19.54 1.91 0.72
C ARG A 22 -18.02 1.86 0.66
N GLU A 23 -17.41 2.96 0.23
CA GLU A 23 -15.99 3.07 -0.03
C GLU A 23 -15.14 2.71 1.20
N GLU A 24 -15.39 3.31 2.36
CA GLU A 24 -14.60 3.10 3.58
C GLU A 24 -14.64 1.66 4.11
N VAL A 25 -15.65 0.89 3.72
CA VAL A 25 -15.74 -0.54 4.07
C VAL A 25 -14.90 -1.37 3.11
N LEU A 26 -14.96 -1.05 1.81
CA LEU A 26 -14.31 -1.85 0.78
C LEU A 26 -12.81 -1.57 0.70
N THR A 27 -12.38 -0.32 0.90
CA THR A 27 -10.95 0.04 0.93
C THR A 27 -10.20 -0.71 2.03
N LEU A 28 -10.81 -0.88 3.21
CA LEU A 28 -10.24 -1.70 4.28
C LEU A 28 -10.05 -3.16 3.85
N LYS A 29 -11.05 -3.75 3.21
CA LYS A 29 -10.97 -5.14 2.73
C LYS A 29 -9.92 -5.32 1.64
N ILE A 30 -9.88 -4.42 0.65
CA ILE A 30 -8.89 -4.46 -0.44
C ILE A 30 -7.47 -4.37 0.16
N ALA A 31 -7.23 -3.42 1.06
CA ALA A 31 -5.94 -3.26 1.73
C ALA A 31 -5.56 -4.49 2.59
N GLN A 32 -6.52 -5.13 3.26
CA GLN A 32 -6.27 -6.38 4.00
C GLN A 32 -5.86 -7.53 3.07
N TYR A 33 -6.49 -7.65 1.89
CA TYR A 33 -6.08 -8.63 0.89
C TYR A 33 -4.71 -8.31 0.29
N CYS A 34 -4.40 -7.02 0.05
CA CYS A 34 -3.08 -6.58 -0.38
C CYS A 34 -2.01 -6.94 0.66
N LYS A 35 -2.28 -6.65 1.95
CA LYS A 35 -1.39 -7.03 3.04
C LYS A 35 -1.13 -8.54 3.06
N ALA A 36 -2.18 -9.35 3.03
CA ALA A 36 -2.05 -10.81 3.08
C ALA A 36 -1.21 -11.35 1.92
N GLU A 37 -1.36 -10.79 0.72
CA GLU A 37 -0.58 -11.17 -0.46
C GLU A 37 0.88 -10.69 -0.36
N LEU A 38 1.13 -9.45 0.12
CA LEU A 38 2.49 -8.92 0.29
C LEU A 38 3.30 -9.71 1.32
N GLU A 39 2.65 -10.24 2.36
CA GLU A 39 3.31 -11.05 3.40
C GLU A 39 3.80 -12.42 2.88
N GLU A 40 3.40 -12.82 1.66
CA GLU A 40 3.96 -13.99 0.96
C GLU A 40 5.33 -13.69 0.29
N TYR A 41 5.72 -12.41 0.19
CA TYR A 41 7.00 -12.02 -0.38
C TYR A 41 8.06 -11.84 0.71
N ALA A 42 9.27 -12.35 0.46
CA ALA A 42 10.34 -12.24 1.44
C ALA A 42 10.89 -10.81 1.53
N GLY A 43 11.21 -10.38 2.75
CA GLY A 43 11.87 -9.10 3.00
C GLY A 43 10.94 -7.88 2.98
N VAL A 44 9.61 -8.10 2.99
CA VAL A 44 8.62 -7.04 3.12
C VAL A 44 7.93 -7.10 4.49
N SER A 45 7.67 -5.95 5.06
CA SER A 45 6.79 -5.75 6.20
C SER A 45 5.70 -4.76 5.81
N VAL A 46 4.49 -4.98 6.29
CA VAL A 46 3.34 -4.13 5.96
C VAL A 46 2.90 -3.34 7.19
N TYR A 47 2.84 -2.02 7.06
CA TYR A 47 2.19 -1.12 7.99
C TYR A 47 0.81 -0.75 7.47
N MET A 48 -0.24 -1.00 8.26
CA MET A 48 -1.62 -0.58 7.94
C MET A 48 -1.95 0.67 8.75
N THR A 49 -2.41 1.76 8.12
CA THR A 49 -2.80 2.98 8.85
C THR A 49 -4.03 2.79 9.71
N ARG A 50 -4.94 1.90 9.30
CA ARG A 50 -6.05 1.38 10.12
C ARG A 50 -6.32 -0.08 9.79
N THR A 51 -6.78 -0.81 10.80
CA THR A 51 -7.14 -2.25 10.70
C THR A 51 -8.60 -2.52 11.04
N THR A 52 -9.32 -1.49 11.48
CA THR A 52 -10.76 -1.51 11.82
C THR A 52 -11.50 -0.44 11.02
N ALA A 53 -12.81 -0.35 11.23
CA ALA A 53 -13.63 0.71 10.65
C ALA A 53 -13.38 2.08 11.29
N ASP A 54 -12.79 2.13 12.48
CA ASP A 54 -12.65 3.35 13.26
C ASP A 54 -11.58 4.28 12.69
N CYS A 55 -11.75 5.57 12.92
CA CYS A 55 -10.74 6.59 12.65
C CYS A 55 -9.54 6.38 13.58
N PRO A 56 -8.31 6.21 13.05
CA PRO A 56 -7.14 6.01 13.89
C PRO A 56 -6.74 7.27 14.69
N HIS A 57 -7.11 8.47 14.22
CA HIS A 57 -6.82 9.76 14.85
C HIS A 57 -8.12 10.57 15.07
N PRO A 58 -9.01 10.14 16.00
CA PRO A 58 -10.30 10.77 16.19
C PRO A 58 -10.18 12.18 16.78
N GLY A 59 -11.19 13.02 16.51
CA GLY A 59 -11.31 14.36 17.09
C GLY A 59 -10.67 15.48 16.26
N GLY A 60 -10.09 15.19 15.12
CA GLY A 60 -9.55 16.15 14.15
C GLY A 60 -10.39 16.26 12.87
N SER A 61 -9.92 17.10 11.95
CA SER A 61 -10.43 17.12 10.57
C SER A 61 -9.90 15.92 9.78
N SER A 62 -10.53 15.62 8.64
CA SER A 62 -10.02 14.58 7.73
C SER A 62 -8.57 14.86 7.30
N ALA A 63 -8.20 16.12 7.05
CA ALA A 63 -6.82 16.48 6.72
C ALA A 63 -5.86 16.16 7.87
N HIS A 64 -6.22 16.46 9.12
CA HIS A 64 -5.41 16.12 10.29
C HIS A 64 -5.23 14.60 10.43
N ASP A 65 -6.31 13.82 10.28
CA ASP A 65 -6.22 12.36 10.34
C ASP A 65 -5.27 11.81 9.26
N ILE A 66 -5.38 12.31 8.01
CA ILE A 66 -4.50 11.90 6.91
C ILE A 66 -3.03 12.23 7.22
N ASP A 67 -2.75 13.45 7.72
CA ASP A 67 -1.38 13.84 8.10
C ASP A 67 -0.80 12.91 9.15
N GLN A 68 -1.58 12.57 10.18
CA GLN A 68 -1.14 11.65 11.23
C GLN A 68 -0.94 10.22 10.70
N ARG A 69 -1.80 9.72 9.83
CA ARG A 69 -1.62 8.40 9.17
C ARG A 69 -0.31 8.33 8.40
N VAL A 70 0.03 9.41 7.67
CA VAL A 70 1.30 9.49 6.93
C VAL A 70 2.49 9.59 7.88
N ALA A 71 2.39 10.42 8.94
CA ALA A 71 3.44 10.57 9.94
C ALA A 71 3.75 9.25 10.65
N ASP A 72 2.72 8.49 11.03
CA ASP A 72 2.88 7.17 11.64
C ASP A 72 3.53 6.16 10.68
N ALA A 73 3.13 6.18 9.40
CA ALA A 73 3.75 5.35 8.37
C ALA A 73 5.23 5.70 8.18
N ALA A 74 5.56 7.00 8.18
CA ALA A 74 6.95 7.48 8.12
C ALA A 74 7.75 7.03 9.35
N ALA A 75 7.18 7.13 10.56
CA ALA A 75 7.79 6.66 11.80
C ALA A 75 8.02 5.13 11.79
N ALA A 76 7.14 4.37 11.13
CA ALA A 76 7.31 2.93 10.91
C ALA A 76 8.38 2.60 9.84
N GLY A 77 8.97 3.59 9.19
CA GLY A 77 10.01 3.44 8.17
C GLY A 77 9.48 3.09 6.78
N ALA A 78 8.28 3.52 6.45
CA ALA A 78 7.65 3.24 5.15
C ALA A 78 8.51 3.73 3.98
N SER A 79 8.72 2.86 3.00
CA SER A 79 9.42 3.15 1.74
C SER A 79 8.49 3.67 0.66
N VAL A 80 7.20 3.31 0.74
CA VAL A 80 6.10 3.80 -0.10
C VAL A 80 4.83 3.89 0.73
N TYR A 81 3.91 4.76 0.30
CA TYR A 81 2.58 4.92 0.90
C TYR A 81 1.52 4.75 -0.19
N VAL A 82 0.66 3.75 -0.05
CA VAL A 82 -0.40 3.44 -1.02
C VAL A 82 -1.75 3.63 -0.34
N SER A 83 -2.48 4.66 -0.77
CA SER A 83 -3.83 4.97 -0.27
C SER A 83 -4.88 4.35 -1.20
N PHE A 84 -5.77 3.56 -0.62
CA PHE A 84 -6.80 2.77 -1.31
C PHE A 84 -8.11 3.54 -1.34
N HIS A 85 -8.63 3.79 -2.53
CA HIS A 85 -9.87 4.54 -2.75
C HIS A 85 -10.76 3.89 -3.80
N LEU A 86 -12.02 4.33 -3.85
CA LEU A 86 -13.00 3.99 -4.86
C LEU A 86 -13.61 5.28 -5.40
N ASN A 87 -13.55 5.44 -6.69
CA ASN A 87 -14.02 6.63 -7.38
C ASN A 87 -15.54 6.73 -7.45
N SER A 88 -16.02 7.93 -7.68
CA SER A 88 -17.42 8.20 -7.97
C SER A 88 -17.57 9.26 -9.06
N SER A 89 -18.67 9.20 -9.82
CA SER A 89 -18.96 10.15 -10.88
C SER A 89 -20.47 10.41 -11.00
N LEU A 90 -20.84 11.62 -11.43
CA LEU A 90 -22.21 11.92 -11.86
C LEU A 90 -22.60 11.14 -13.13
N SER A 91 -21.62 10.77 -13.95
CA SER A 91 -21.82 9.91 -15.11
C SER A 91 -21.69 8.43 -14.69
N SER A 92 -22.77 7.67 -14.80
CA SER A 92 -22.75 6.22 -14.58
C SER A 92 -21.91 5.45 -15.62
N ALA A 93 -21.52 6.11 -16.72
CA ALA A 93 -20.63 5.52 -17.73
C ALA A 93 -19.14 5.55 -17.31
N ALA A 94 -18.76 6.39 -16.35
CA ALA A 94 -17.39 6.42 -15.82
C ALA A 94 -17.08 5.12 -15.08
N LYS A 95 -15.97 4.44 -15.44
CA LYS A 95 -15.55 3.16 -14.89
C LYS A 95 -14.04 2.97 -15.00
N GLY A 96 -13.51 1.96 -14.33
CA GLY A 96 -12.11 1.56 -14.43
C GLY A 96 -11.22 2.18 -13.35
N ALA A 97 -9.91 1.96 -13.46
CA ALA A 97 -8.91 2.39 -12.48
C ALA A 97 -8.20 3.68 -12.92
N GLU A 98 -7.91 4.56 -11.94
CA GLU A 98 -7.01 5.69 -12.13
C GLU A 98 -6.12 5.87 -10.90
N ILE A 99 -4.92 6.42 -11.08
CA ILE A 99 -3.98 6.58 -9.97
C ILE A 99 -3.47 8.01 -9.92
N ILE A 100 -3.53 8.60 -8.73
CA ILE A 100 -3.05 9.95 -8.47
C ILE A 100 -1.67 9.85 -7.83
N ILE A 101 -0.70 10.54 -8.44
CA ILE A 101 0.71 10.51 -8.05
C ILE A 101 1.16 11.88 -7.56
N PRO A 102 2.24 11.97 -6.77
CA PRO A 102 2.86 13.24 -6.45
C PRO A 102 3.36 13.96 -7.73
N ASN A 103 3.25 15.29 -7.77
CA ASN A 103 3.89 16.07 -8.81
C ASN A 103 5.43 16.01 -8.71
N THR A 104 6.14 16.54 -9.69
CA THR A 104 7.62 16.57 -9.73
C THR A 104 8.21 17.94 -9.39
N ASN A 105 7.41 18.86 -8.85
CA ASN A 105 7.86 20.23 -8.57
C ASN A 105 8.94 20.25 -7.48
N TRP A 106 8.61 19.80 -6.28
CA TRP A 106 9.53 19.67 -5.16
C TRP A 106 9.85 18.18 -4.92
N LYS A 107 11.12 17.85 -4.62
CA LYS A 107 11.59 16.47 -4.48
C LYS A 107 11.19 15.62 -5.71
N PRO A 108 11.66 15.94 -6.92
CA PRO A 108 11.18 15.33 -8.17
C PRO A 108 11.34 13.80 -8.20
N GLN A 109 12.32 13.26 -7.46
CA GLN A 109 12.51 11.81 -7.36
C GLN A 109 11.29 11.12 -6.74
N VAL A 110 10.66 11.73 -5.72
CA VAL A 110 9.44 11.21 -5.08
C VAL A 110 8.29 11.09 -6.09
N GLY A 111 8.12 12.12 -6.94
CA GLY A 111 7.12 12.08 -8.03
C GLY A 111 7.43 11.02 -9.08
N ASN A 112 8.70 10.89 -9.48
CA ASN A 112 9.13 9.87 -10.46
C ASN A 112 8.96 8.44 -9.91
N ASP A 113 9.27 8.21 -8.64
CA ASP A 113 9.11 6.91 -8.00
C ASP A 113 7.63 6.59 -7.78
N GLY A 114 6.80 7.58 -7.43
CA GLY A 114 5.35 7.45 -7.40
C GLY A 114 4.77 7.04 -8.75
N LYS A 115 5.27 7.63 -9.85
CA LYS A 115 4.85 7.26 -11.20
C LYS A 115 5.23 5.82 -11.56
N LYS A 116 6.44 5.38 -11.24
CA LYS A 116 6.86 3.98 -11.48
C LYS A 116 5.98 3.00 -10.72
N LEU A 117 5.75 3.26 -9.43
CA LEU A 117 4.89 2.43 -8.59
C LEU A 117 3.47 2.36 -9.16
N ALA A 118 2.88 3.51 -9.48
CA ALA A 118 1.54 3.62 -10.05
C ALA A 118 1.41 2.85 -11.37
N THR A 119 2.39 2.96 -12.29
CA THR A 119 2.36 2.25 -13.56
C THR A 119 2.32 0.73 -13.39
N LEU A 120 3.06 0.20 -12.41
CA LEU A 120 3.08 -1.23 -12.15
C LEU A 120 1.76 -1.70 -11.52
N ILE A 121 1.18 -0.94 -10.60
CA ILE A 121 -0.13 -1.26 -10.00
C ILE A 121 -1.24 -1.18 -11.06
N GLU A 122 -1.30 -0.09 -11.85
CA GLU A 122 -2.31 0.08 -12.89
C GLU A 122 -2.27 -1.06 -13.92
N SER A 123 -1.07 -1.48 -14.33
CA SER A 123 -0.90 -2.64 -15.24
C SER A 123 -1.54 -3.92 -14.69
N GLU A 124 -1.43 -4.17 -13.39
CA GLU A 124 -2.06 -5.35 -12.76
C GLU A 124 -3.59 -5.20 -12.69
N LEU A 125 -4.09 -4.01 -12.33
CA LEU A 125 -5.52 -3.73 -12.28
C LEU A 125 -6.18 -3.85 -13.65
N VAL A 126 -5.54 -3.29 -14.69
CA VAL A 126 -6.00 -3.42 -16.09
C VAL A 126 -5.95 -4.88 -16.55
N GLY A 127 -4.94 -5.64 -16.12
CA GLY A 127 -4.85 -7.09 -16.35
C GLY A 127 -6.03 -7.91 -15.80
N LEU A 128 -6.76 -7.39 -14.81
CA LEU A 128 -8.00 -7.98 -14.29
C LEU A 128 -9.23 -7.68 -15.17
N GLY A 129 -9.10 -6.78 -16.13
CA GLY A 129 -10.20 -6.33 -17.00
C GLY A 129 -10.83 -4.99 -16.59
N LEU A 130 -10.23 -4.26 -15.66
CA LEU A 130 -10.60 -2.86 -15.40
C LEU A 130 -10.20 -1.99 -16.59
N GLU A 131 -11.02 -0.98 -16.90
CA GLU A 131 -10.67 0.00 -17.92
C GLU A 131 -9.50 0.86 -17.43
N GLU A 132 -8.46 0.98 -18.25
CA GLU A 132 -7.35 1.90 -18.02
C GLU A 132 -7.83 3.35 -18.21
N ARG A 133 -7.63 4.19 -17.20
CA ARG A 133 -8.02 5.60 -17.31
C ARG A 133 -6.80 6.51 -17.40
N LYS A 134 -6.16 6.80 -16.29
CA LYS A 134 -4.99 7.70 -16.26
C LYS A 134 -4.18 7.56 -14.99
N ILE A 135 -2.89 7.79 -15.12
CA ILE A 135 -2.00 8.16 -14.01
C ILE A 135 -1.73 9.65 -14.12
N TYR A 136 -2.01 10.41 -13.06
CA TYR A 136 -1.85 11.87 -13.12
C TYR A 136 -1.47 12.48 -11.77
N SER A 137 -0.85 13.65 -11.82
CA SER A 137 -0.69 14.53 -10.67
C SER A 137 -1.63 15.73 -10.77
N LYS A 138 -1.98 16.31 -9.64
CA LYS A 138 -2.81 17.50 -9.56
C LYS A 138 -2.18 18.50 -8.61
N ASN A 139 -1.93 19.71 -9.10
CA ASN A 139 -1.45 20.79 -8.25
C ASN A 139 -2.60 21.44 -7.48
N THR A 140 -2.25 22.04 -6.35
CA THR A 140 -3.18 22.86 -5.56
C THR A 140 -3.93 23.89 -6.41
N THR A 141 -5.16 24.20 -6.01
CA THR A 141 -5.97 25.25 -6.65
C THR A 141 -5.99 26.55 -5.84
N VAL A 142 -5.38 26.56 -4.64
CA VAL A 142 -5.37 27.69 -3.70
C VAL A 142 -4.00 28.35 -3.55
N ASN A 143 -3.08 28.10 -4.50
CA ASN A 143 -1.73 28.64 -4.53
C ASN A 143 -0.86 28.28 -3.31
N GLU A 144 -1.13 27.17 -2.67
CA GLU A 144 -0.30 26.58 -1.62
C GLU A 144 1.06 26.14 -2.19
N ARG A 145 2.13 26.28 -1.42
CA ARG A 145 3.48 26.09 -1.93
C ARG A 145 4.30 25.20 -1.01
N TYR A 146 5.16 24.42 -1.63
CA TYR A 146 6.23 23.71 -0.96
C TYR A 146 7.33 24.68 -0.48
N GLU A 147 8.24 24.16 0.32
CA GLU A 147 9.37 24.89 0.93
C GLU A 147 10.25 25.60 -0.12
N ASP A 148 10.40 25.04 -1.31
CA ASP A 148 11.15 25.62 -2.42
C ASP A 148 10.38 26.71 -3.20
N GLY A 149 9.16 27.02 -2.80
CA GLY A 149 8.28 27.99 -3.44
C GLY A 149 7.49 27.47 -4.64
N SER A 150 7.66 26.21 -5.04
CA SER A 150 6.87 25.57 -6.10
C SER A 150 5.46 25.24 -5.65
N LEU A 151 4.51 25.08 -6.59
CA LEU A 151 3.12 24.71 -6.28
C LEU A 151 3.07 23.32 -5.63
N SER A 152 2.34 23.22 -4.49
CA SER A 152 2.12 21.95 -3.82
C SER A 152 1.20 21.02 -4.62
N ASP A 153 1.19 19.75 -4.24
CA ASP A 153 0.18 18.81 -4.68
C ASP A 153 -1.20 19.24 -4.15
N TYR A 154 -2.26 18.69 -4.73
CA TYR A 154 -3.64 19.01 -4.34
C TYR A 154 -4.10 18.20 -3.11
N PHE A 155 -3.70 16.95 -3.03
CA PHE A 155 -4.18 16.04 -1.99
C PHE A 155 -3.22 15.98 -0.79
N THR A 156 -3.76 16.00 0.40
CA THR A 156 -3.01 15.91 1.66
C THR A 156 -2.08 14.70 1.71
N VAL A 157 -2.51 13.54 1.18
CA VAL A 157 -1.66 12.33 1.09
C VAL A 157 -0.34 12.62 0.38
N GLN A 158 -0.39 13.26 -0.82
CA GLN A 158 0.82 13.54 -1.58
C GLN A 158 1.69 14.61 -0.90
N ILE A 159 1.06 15.65 -0.34
CA ILE A 159 1.78 16.72 0.37
C ILE A 159 2.55 16.11 1.54
N SER A 160 1.85 15.46 2.45
CA SER A 160 2.40 14.92 3.68
C SER A 160 3.43 13.81 3.41
N ALA A 161 3.15 12.87 2.50
CA ALA A 161 4.11 11.82 2.16
C ALA A 161 5.39 12.38 1.53
N LYS A 162 5.27 13.39 0.66
CA LYS A 162 6.43 14.04 0.03
C LYS A 162 7.30 14.80 1.04
N GLU A 163 6.70 15.42 2.08
CA GLU A 163 7.45 16.06 3.17
C GLU A 163 8.38 15.05 3.86
N HIS A 164 7.92 13.83 4.05
CA HIS A 164 8.70 12.71 4.59
C HIS A 164 9.60 12.01 3.54
N GLY A 165 9.58 12.45 2.27
CA GLY A 165 10.36 11.83 1.19
C GLY A 165 9.83 10.49 0.72
N ILE A 166 8.57 10.19 0.99
CA ILE A 166 7.91 8.92 0.67
C ILE A 166 7.05 9.10 -0.59
N PRO A 167 7.16 8.24 -1.62
CA PRO A 167 6.21 8.21 -2.74
C PRO A 167 4.83 7.82 -2.23
N GLY A 168 3.92 8.80 -2.09
CA GLY A 168 2.54 8.61 -1.67
C GLY A 168 1.60 8.65 -2.88
N ILE A 169 0.92 7.55 -3.19
CA ILE A 169 -0.03 7.45 -4.29
C ILE A 169 -1.44 7.16 -3.78
N ILE A 170 -2.46 7.61 -4.54
CA ILE A 170 -3.86 7.27 -4.30
C ILE A 170 -4.33 6.40 -5.45
N VAL A 171 -4.79 5.19 -5.15
CA VAL A 171 -5.32 4.23 -6.12
C VAL A 171 -6.84 4.27 -6.07
N GLU A 172 -7.46 4.79 -7.10
CA GLU A 172 -8.90 4.77 -7.35
C GLU A 172 -9.22 3.52 -8.17
N HIS A 173 -9.51 2.42 -7.49
CA HIS A 173 -9.56 1.09 -8.12
C HIS A 173 -10.70 0.93 -9.11
N ALA A 174 -11.87 1.50 -8.82
CA ALA A 174 -13.10 1.32 -9.58
C ALA A 174 -14.14 2.36 -9.17
N PHE A 175 -15.21 2.52 -9.94
CA PHE A 175 -16.28 3.47 -9.62
C PHE A 175 -17.43 2.81 -8.88
N VAL A 176 -17.73 3.28 -7.66
CA VAL A 176 -18.93 2.81 -6.90
C VAL A 176 -20.23 3.17 -7.61
N THR A 177 -20.22 4.18 -8.50
CA THR A 177 -21.36 4.62 -9.30
C THR A 177 -21.54 3.84 -10.60
N ASN A 178 -20.59 2.95 -10.96
CA ASN A 178 -20.68 2.16 -12.18
C ASN A 178 -21.11 0.73 -11.87
N THR A 179 -22.23 0.29 -12.44
CA THR A 179 -22.79 -1.04 -12.19
C THR A 179 -21.86 -2.18 -12.63
N SER A 180 -21.10 -2.00 -13.72
CA SER A 180 -20.16 -3.02 -14.20
C SER A 180 -18.99 -3.19 -13.22
N ASP A 181 -18.37 -2.10 -12.74
CA ASP A 181 -17.31 -2.13 -11.76
C ASP A 181 -17.78 -2.77 -10.46
N VAL A 182 -18.96 -2.38 -9.99
CA VAL A 182 -19.57 -2.93 -8.77
C VAL A 182 -19.80 -4.43 -8.92
N ASN A 183 -20.44 -4.87 -10.00
CA ASN A 183 -20.79 -6.28 -10.18
C ASN A 183 -19.56 -7.18 -10.38
N ASN A 184 -18.54 -6.69 -11.05
CA ASN A 184 -17.35 -7.48 -11.33
C ASN A 184 -16.34 -7.51 -10.17
N PHE A 185 -16.26 -6.42 -9.38
CA PHE A 185 -15.18 -6.26 -8.42
C PHE A 185 -15.61 -5.89 -7.01
N LEU A 186 -16.66 -5.07 -6.81
CA LEU A 186 -16.89 -4.42 -5.53
C LEU A 186 -17.96 -5.08 -4.65
N ASN A 187 -18.90 -5.82 -5.20
CA ASN A 187 -20.02 -6.43 -4.47
C ASN A 187 -19.75 -7.87 -4.03
N ASN A 188 -18.54 -8.39 -4.21
CA ASN A 188 -18.18 -9.76 -3.82
C ASN A 188 -16.72 -9.87 -3.35
N GLU A 189 -16.48 -10.79 -2.42
CA GLU A 189 -15.16 -10.98 -1.80
C GLU A 189 -14.07 -11.39 -2.82
N ALA A 190 -14.42 -12.16 -3.83
CA ALA A 190 -13.47 -12.59 -4.86
C ALA A 190 -12.96 -11.42 -5.69
N GLY A 191 -13.83 -10.45 -6.01
CA GLY A 191 -13.46 -9.22 -6.70
C GLY A 191 -12.53 -8.36 -5.85
N LEU A 192 -12.88 -8.12 -4.58
CA LEU A 192 -12.05 -7.35 -3.65
C LEU A 192 -10.67 -7.99 -3.45
N LYS A 193 -10.63 -9.33 -3.34
CA LYS A 193 -9.36 -10.06 -3.24
C LYS A 193 -8.51 -9.88 -4.50
N LYS A 194 -9.11 -9.95 -5.70
CA LYS A 194 -8.38 -9.72 -6.95
C LYS A 194 -7.74 -8.33 -6.99
N LEU A 195 -8.46 -7.29 -6.56
CA LEU A 195 -7.93 -5.92 -6.49
C LEU A 195 -6.72 -5.86 -5.54
N GLY A 196 -6.85 -6.34 -4.31
CA GLY A 196 -5.74 -6.32 -3.34
C GLY A 196 -4.52 -7.14 -3.78
N VAL A 197 -4.73 -8.29 -4.45
CA VAL A 197 -3.64 -9.10 -5.02
C VAL A 197 -2.94 -8.38 -6.18
N ALA A 198 -3.69 -7.65 -7.01
CA ALA A 198 -3.12 -6.83 -8.08
C ALA A 198 -2.25 -5.71 -7.54
N ASP A 199 -2.71 -4.98 -6.52
CA ASP A 199 -1.92 -3.96 -5.84
C ASP A 199 -0.61 -4.54 -5.27
N ALA A 200 -0.72 -5.64 -4.54
CA ALA A 200 0.44 -6.34 -3.96
C ALA A 200 1.45 -6.78 -5.03
N THR A 201 0.95 -7.29 -6.15
CA THR A 201 1.80 -7.71 -7.28
C THR A 201 2.53 -6.53 -7.91
N GLY A 202 1.84 -5.40 -8.12
CA GLY A 202 2.45 -4.16 -8.62
C GLY A 202 3.52 -3.62 -7.68
N ILE A 203 3.23 -3.58 -6.36
CA ILE A 203 4.18 -3.18 -5.32
C ILE A 203 5.39 -4.13 -5.29
N ALA A 204 5.16 -5.43 -5.34
CA ALA A 204 6.25 -6.43 -5.36
C ALA A 204 7.17 -6.26 -6.58
N LYS A 205 6.59 -6.00 -7.76
CA LYS A 205 7.35 -5.70 -8.98
C LYS A 205 8.16 -4.41 -8.85
N TYR A 206 7.60 -3.37 -8.22
CA TYR A 206 8.31 -2.12 -7.98
C TYR A 206 9.60 -2.32 -7.16
N PHE A 207 9.57 -3.17 -6.15
CA PHE A 207 10.72 -3.48 -5.31
C PHE A 207 11.56 -4.67 -5.83
N GLY A 208 11.17 -5.31 -6.92
CA GLY A 208 11.85 -6.51 -7.42
C GLY A 208 11.76 -7.70 -6.47
N LEU A 209 10.66 -7.79 -5.72
CA LEU A 209 10.42 -8.89 -4.78
C LEU A 209 9.96 -10.14 -5.51
N SER A 210 10.26 -11.29 -4.94
CA SER A 210 9.73 -12.59 -5.37
C SER A 210 9.13 -13.33 -4.19
N LYS A 211 8.08 -14.12 -4.43
CA LYS A 211 7.53 -15.00 -3.42
C LYS A 211 8.59 -16.00 -3.00
N GLY A 212 8.73 -16.14 -1.71
CA GLY A 212 9.66 -17.10 -1.19
C GLY A 212 9.08 -18.50 -1.12
N GLN A 213 9.97 -19.51 -1.03
CA GLN A 213 9.60 -20.90 -0.89
C GLN A 213 10.39 -21.57 0.22
N TRP A 214 9.74 -22.48 0.92
CA TRP A 214 10.37 -23.33 1.90
C TRP A 214 11.04 -24.51 1.22
N TYR A 215 12.26 -24.78 1.62
CA TYR A 215 13.04 -25.96 1.23
C TYR A 215 13.45 -26.74 2.46
N LYS A 216 13.66 -28.04 2.30
CA LYS A 216 14.15 -28.92 3.35
C LYS A 216 15.20 -29.86 2.79
N ASP A 217 16.31 -30.01 3.52
CA ASP A 217 17.32 -31.03 3.28
C ASP A 217 17.59 -31.82 4.55
N SER A 218 18.69 -32.56 4.58
CA SER A 218 19.09 -33.38 5.75
C SER A 218 19.49 -32.55 6.97
N THR A 219 19.83 -31.26 6.80
CA THR A 219 20.25 -30.36 7.87
C THR A 219 19.04 -29.68 8.51
N GLY A 220 18.06 -29.22 7.70
CA GLY A 220 16.90 -28.50 8.22
C GLY A 220 16.06 -27.84 7.15
N TRP A 221 15.19 -26.92 7.60
CA TRP A 221 14.39 -26.09 6.74
C TRP A 221 15.10 -24.75 6.46
N TRP A 222 15.00 -24.27 5.24
CA TRP A 222 15.46 -22.96 4.83
C TRP A 222 14.47 -22.31 3.88
N TYR A 223 14.54 -20.97 3.76
CA TYR A 223 13.59 -20.19 2.97
C TYR A 223 14.33 -19.33 1.95
N ALA A 224 14.02 -19.51 0.69
CA ALA A 224 14.60 -18.75 -0.40
C ALA A 224 13.57 -17.92 -1.15
N SER A 225 14.02 -16.77 -1.64
CA SER A 225 13.27 -15.86 -2.49
C SER A 225 14.16 -15.49 -3.67
N GLY A 226 13.78 -15.90 -4.88
CA GLY A 226 14.62 -15.77 -6.06
C GLY A 226 15.94 -16.52 -5.92
N THR A 227 17.06 -15.83 -6.11
CA THR A 227 18.42 -16.38 -5.99
C THR A 227 19.01 -16.23 -4.59
N SER A 228 18.30 -15.63 -3.65
CA SER A 228 18.73 -15.36 -2.29
C SER A 228 17.98 -16.23 -1.29
N TYR A 229 18.60 -16.48 -0.13
CA TYR A 229 17.96 -17.14 0.99
C TYR A 229 18.19 -16.37 2.29
N LEU A 230 17.26 -16.54 3.24
CA LEU A 230 17.32 -15.87 4.54
C LEU A 230 18.42 -16.52 5.41
N LYS A 231 19.25 -15.68 6.05
CA LYS A 231 20.29 -16.14 6.98
C LYS A 231 20.60 -15.06 8.00
N ASN A 232 20.96 -15.51 9.22
CA ASN A 232 21.36 -14.66 10.33
C ASN A 232 20.38 -13.53 10.62
N GLN A 233 19.07 -13.83 10.56
CA GLN A 233 18.01 -12.82 10.76
C GLN A 233 16.68 -13.43 11.18
N TRP A 234 15.85 -12.59 11.77
CA TRP A 234 14.43 -12.85 11.90
C TRP A 234 13.71 -12.47 10.61
N ALA A 235 12.72 -13.25 10.24
CA ALA A 235 11.80 -12.90 9.14
C ALA A 235 10.37 -13.31 9.49
N GLN A 236 9.42 -12.47 9.09
CA GLN A 236 8.01 -12.81 9.14
C GLN A 236 7.63 -13.42 7.79
N ILE A 237 7.05 -14.63 7.81
CA ILE A 237 6.63 -15.37 6.63
C ILE A 237 5.22 -15.86 6.90
N SER A 238 4.27 -15.50 6.05
CA SER A 238 2.85 -15.85 6.21
C SER A 238 2.31 -15.57 7.63
N GLY A 239 2.67 -14.39 8.17
CA GLY A 239 2.23 -13.94 9.49
C GLY A 239 2.97 -14.52 10.69
N SER A 240 3.85 -15.51 10.52
CA SER A 240 4.63 -16.15 11.59
C SER A 240 6.08 -15.69 11.56
N TRP A 241 6.69 -15.55 12.76
CA TRP A 241 8.10 -15.18 12.89
C TRP A 241 9.00 -16.41 12.92
N TYR A 242 10.08 -16.37 12.12
CA TYR A 242 11.12 -17.39 12.03
C TYR A 242 12.50 -16.76 12.20
N TYR A 243 13.41 -17.47 12.87
CA TYR A 243 14.81 -17.10 12.90
C TYR A 243 15.62 -18.07 12.02
N PHE A 244 16.49 -17.51 11.20
CA PHE A 244 17.41 -18.27 10.35
C PHE A 244 18.83 -18.07 10.88
N ASP A 245 19.55 -19.18 11.03
CA ASP A 245 20.93 -19.19 11.52
C ASP A 245 21.91 -18.58 10.49
N PHE A 246 23.20 -18.56 10.82
CA PHE A 246 24.23 -18.05 9.92
C PHE A 246 24.32 -18.82 8.60
N ASN A 247 23.99 -20.10 8.59
CA ASN A 247 23.99 -20.96 7.40
C ASN A 247 22.69 -20.87 6.61
N GLY A 248 21.64 -20.22 7.15
CA GLY A 248 20.33 -20.02 6.53
C GLY A 248 19.29 -21.07 6.90
N TYR A 249 19.56 -21.92 7.90
CA TYR A 249 18.57 -22.88 8.36
C TYR A 249 17.65 -22.27 9.42
N MET A 250 16.37 -22.61 9.33
CA MET A 250 15.36 -22.20 10.32
C MET A 250 15.64 -22.91 11.64
N GLU A 251 15.83 -22.13 12.68
CA GLU A 251 16.02 -22.62 14.03
C GLU A 251 14.69 -23.04 14.66
N THR A 252 14.74 -24.12 15.44
CA THR A 252 13.60 -24.64 16.20
C THR A 252 13.91 -24.65 17.69
N GLY A 253 12.86 -24.42 18.52
CA GLY A 253 13.00 -24.37 19.98
C GLY A 253 13.47 -23.00 20.50
N TRP A 254 13.90 -22.96 21.76
CA TRP A 254 14.36 -21.74 22.42
C TRP A 254 15.73 -21.32 21.91
N GLN A 255 15.80 -20.11 21.33
CA GLN A 255 17.04 -19.52 20.85
C GLN A 255 17.50 -18.41 21.79
N LYS A 256 18.78 -18.42 22.16
CA LYS A 256 19.40 -17.34 22.91
C LYS A 256 19.89 -16.27 21.93
N VAL A 257 19.08 -15.23 21.72
CA VAL A 257 19.49 -14.10 20.89
C VAL A 257 20.31 -13.14 21.74
N VAL A 258 21.56 -12.93 21.39
CA VAL A 258 22.39 -11.88 21.99
C VAL A 258 22.01 -10.56 21.35
N ILE A 259 21.15 -9.79 22.01
CA ILE A 259 20.88 -8.41 21.62
C ILE A 259 22.10 -7.60 22.04
N SER A 260 22.95 -7.22 21.08
CA SER A 260 23.99 -6.21 21.35
C SER A 260 23.27 -4.91 21.73
N ARG A 261 23.43 -4.48 23.00
CA ARG A 261 22.93 -3.17 23.44
C ARG A 261 23.59 -2.11 22.58
N TRP A 262 22.81 -1.38 21.82
CA TRP A 262 23.24 -0.11 21.23
C TRP A 262 23.52 0.82 22.41
N ASN A 263 24.80 1.14 22.64
CA ASN A 263 25.16 2.22 23.54
C ASN A 263 24.57 3.52 23.00
N ARG A 264 23.92 4.25 23.90
CA ARG A 264 23.28 5.57 23.71
C ARG A 264 24.24 6.61 23.11
#